data_6b454829b3838b3cbfe923649f078e8d
#
_entry.id   6b454829b3838b3cbfe923649f078e8d
#
_cell.length_a   1.000
_cell.length_b   1.000
_cell.length_c   1.000
_cell.angle_alpha   90.00
_cell.angle_beta   90.00
_cell.angle_gamma   90.00
#
_symmetry.space_group_name_H-M   'P 1'
#
loop_
_entity.id
_entity.type
_entity.pdbx_description
1 polymer ?
#
loop_
_entity_poly.entity_id
_entity_poly.type
_entity_poly.pdbx_seq_one_letter_code
_entity_poly.pdbx_strand_id
1 'polypeptide(L)'
;QKDVGFAMGLYISGTAIGGMSGQLIAGVLLDYISWQTATMIIGLLNLIIAIVFYIALPASKHFKAYPIQLSRFIESFKKNLSDPKLRLLFIEGFILMGCFVTVFNYMSYHLLEKPFQLSQTWIGLISIAYLAGIYSSPKAAQWGYQYGRAKVLPFLLFSMMIGLFI
;
A
#
# COMPACT_ATOMS: atom_id res chain seq x y z
N GLN A 1 -21.20 12.96 -2.24
CA GLN A 1 -20.46 11.95 -3.07
C GLN A 1 -19.09 12.45 -3.54
N LYS A 2 -18.93 13.72 -3.91
CA LYS A 2 -17.63 14.29 -4.32
C LYS A 2 -16.61 14.29 -3.18
N ASP A 3 -17.04 14.58 -1.97
CA ASP A 3 -16.17 14.62 -0.78
C ASP A 3 -15.66 13.23 -0.37
N VAL A 4 -16.46 12.18 -0.60
CA VAL A 4 -16.03 10.80 -0.32
C VAL A 4 -14.91 10.36 -1.28
N GLY A 5 -15.02 10.69 -2.57
CA GLY A 5 -13.97 10.39 -3.56
C GLY A 5 -12.66 11.12 -3.24
N PHE A 6 -12.73 12.38 -2.83
CA PHE A 6 -11.56 13.16 -2.42
C PHE A 6 -10.91 12.59 -1.15
N ALA A 7 -11.71 12.26 -0.13
CA ALA A 7 -11.21 11.65 1.11
C ALA A 7 -10.53 10.30 0.85
N MET A 8 -11.10 9.45 -0.02
CA MET A 8 -10.47 8.18 -0.41
C MET A 8 -9.18 8.39 -1.20
N GLY A 9 -9.14 9.38 -2.09
CA GLY A 9 -7.93 9.75 -2.81
C GLY A 9 -6.82 10.20 -1.86
N LEU A 10 -7.15 11.04 -0.88
CA LEU A 10 -6.20 11.51 0.14
C LEU A 10 -5.69 10.36 1.01
N TYR A 11 -6.58 9.43 1.40
CA TYR A 11 -6.20 8.23 2.15
C TYR A 11 -5.21 7.35 1.39
N ILE A 12 -5.48 7.05 0.12
CA ILE A 12 -4.61 6.23 -0.73
C ILE A 12 -3.26 6.92 -0.94
N SER A 13 -3.25 8.22 -1.21
CA SER A 13 -2.01 9.01 -1.35
C SER A 13 -1.21 9.02 -0.04
N GLY A 14 -1.87 9.19 1.10
CA GLY A 14 -1.24 9.13 2.41
C GLY A 14 -0.60 7.77 2.70
N THR A 15 -1.27 6.68 2.34
CA THR A 15 -0.74 5.31 2.49
C THR A 15 0.52 5.09 1.64
N ALA A 16 0.50 5.56 0.39
CA ALA A 16 1.64 5.42 -0.51
C ALA A 16 2.84 6.29 -0.07
N ILE A 17 2.60 7.54 0.35
CA ILE A 17 3.63 8.42 0.91
C ILE A 17 4.20 7.82 2.20
N GLY A 18 3.35 7.28 3.08
CA GLY A 18 3.77 6.63 4.32
C GLY A 18 4.66 5.42 4.06
N GLY A 19 4.28 4.55 3.12
CA GLY A 19 5.08 3.40 2.71
C GLY A 19 6.44 3.79 2.14
N MET A 20 6.48 4.77 1.23
CA MET A 20 7.70 5.31 0.66
C MET A 20 8.61 5.92 1.73
N SER A 21 8.05 6.80 2.57
CA SER A 21 8.81 7.46 3.63
C SER A 21 9.36 6.46 4.65
N GLY A 22 8.59 5.44 5.01
CA GLY A 22 9.03 4.39 5.91
C GLY A 22 10.23 3.61 5.37
N GLN A 23 10.20 3.24 4.09
CA GLN A 23 11.33 2.55 3.45
C GLN A 23 12.57 3.43 3.32
N LEU A 24 12.41 4.71 2.96
CA LEU A 24 13.51 5.67 2.89
C LEU A 24 14.16 5.88 4.25
N ILE A 25 13.37 6.14 5.29
CA ILE A 25 13.86 6.34 6.66
C ILE A 25 14.57 5.08 7.15
N ALA A 26 13.98 3.91 6.95
CA ALA A 26 14.58 2.65 7.33
C ALA A 26 15.90 2.41 6.60
N GLY A 27 15.95 2.64 5.29
CA GLY A 27 17.17 2.49 4.49
C GLY A 27 18.31 3.38 4.97
N VAL A 28 18.01 4.67 5.20
CA VAL A 28 19.02 5.62 5.72
C VAL A 28 19.50 5.20 7.12
N LEU A 29 18.59 4.85 8.01
CA LEU A 29 18.98 4.45 9.37
C LEU A 29 19.86 3.20 9.37
N LEU A 30 19.55 2.20 8.54
CA LEU A 30 20.25 0.92 8.48
C LEU A 30 21.69 1.04 7.93
N ASP A 31 22.02 2.10 7.21
CA ASP A 31 23.40 2.37 6.78
C ASP A 31 24.29 2.90 7.91
N TYR A 32 23.69 3.49 8.96
CA TYR A 32 24.46 4.14 10.04
C TYR A 32 24.32 3.47 11.41
N ILE A 33 23.22 2.74 11.64
CA ILE A 33 22.92 2.14 12.95
C ILE A 33 22.43 0.71 12.79
N SER A 34 22.47 -0.02 13.91
CA SER A 34 21.98 -1.41 13.92
C SER A 34 20.47 -1.50 13.63
N TRP A 35 20.03 -2.61 13.09
CA TRP A 35 18.62 -2.84 12.77
C TRP A 35 17.71 -2.76 14.01
N GLN A 36 18.22 -3.14 15.19
CA GLN A 36 17.49 -3.05 16.46
C GLN A 36 17.21 -1.59 16.81
N THR A 37 18.25 -0.74 16.73
CA THR A 37 18.15 0.70 17.02
C THR A 37 17.24 1.39 15.99
N ALA A 38 17.38 1.06 14.71
CA ALA A 38 16.54 1.59 13.65
C ALA A 38 15.05 1.26 13.89
N THR A 39 14.75 0.01 14.24
CA THR A 39 13.38 -0.42 14.54
C THR A 39 12.82 0.30 15.76
N MET A 40 13.64 0.50 16.80
CA MET A 40 13.23 1.23 18.01
C MET A 40 12.91 2.70 17.70
N ILE A 41 13.73 3.38 16.88
CA ILE A 41 13.50 4.77 16.45
C ILE A 41 12.20 4.87 15.64
N ILE A 42 11.99 3.97 14.67
CA ILE A 42 10.79 3.94 13.85
C ILE A 42 9.55 3.64 14.72
N GLY A 43 9.66 2.72 15.68
CA GLY A 43 8.60 2.40 16.62
C GLY A 43 8.23 3.61 17.49
N LEU A 44 9.22 4.33 18.01
CA LEU A 44 8.99 5.54 18.80
C LEU A 44 8.35 6.66 17.96
N LEU A 45 8.80 6.84 16.73
CA LEU A 45 8.20 7.80 15.79
C LEU A 45 6.72 7.47 15.52
N ASN A 46 6.42 6.20 15.27
CA ASN A 46 5.04 5.75 15.07
C ASN A 46 4.17 5.97 16.33
N LEU A 47 4.72 5.75 17.52
CA LEU A 47 4.01 6.01 18.77
C LEU A 47 3.69 7.51 18.91
N ILE A 48 4.65 8.39 18.62
CA ILE A 48 4.43 9.84 18.63
C ILE A 48 3.34 10.23 17.64
N ILE A 49 3.42 9.73 16.41
CA ILE A 49 2.41 9.99 15.38
C ILE A 49 1.03 9.49 15.82
N ALA A 50 0.93 8.31 16.44
CA ALA A 50 -0.32 7.78 16.95
C ALA A 50 -0.91 8.65 18.07
N ILE A 51 -0.09 9.16 18.98
CA ILE A 51 -0.51 10.09 20.04
C ILE A 51 -1.02 11.41 19.44
N VAL A 52 -0.26 11.99 18.51
CA VAL A 52 -0.66 13.23 17.81
C VAL A 52 -1.99 13.01 17.08
N PHE A 53 -2.13 11.89 16.37
CA PHE A 53 -3.34 11.53 15.67
C PHE A 53 -4.54 11.39 16.64
N TYR A 54 -4.34 10.72 17.76
CA TYR A 54 -5.37 10.55 18.79
C TYR A 54 -5.86 11.89 19.36
N ILE A 55 -4.94 12.84 19.59
CA ILE A 55 -5.28 14.16 20.13
C ILE A 55 -5.90 15.05 19.05
N ALA A 56 -5.41 14.99 17.81
CA ALA A 56 -5.83 15.88 16.73
C ALA A 56 -7.12 15.43 16.05
N LEU A 57 -7.49 14.14 16.15
CA LEU A 57 -8.66 13.62 15.46
C LEU A 57 -9.94 14.04 16.18
N PRO A 58 -10.83 14.81 15.53
CA PRO A 58 -12.11 15.16 16.15
C PRO A 58 -13.00 13.92 16.30
N ALA A 59 -13.77 13.89 17.40
CA ALA A 59 -14.71 12.79 17.62
C ALA A 59 -15.72 12.68 16.46
N SER A 60 -15.97 11.45 16.01
CA SER A 60 -16.91 11.19 14.93
C SER A 60 -18.35 11.55 15.36
N LYS A 61 -18.94 12.57 14.71
CA LYS A 61 -20.29 13.05 15.02
C LYS A 61 -21.41 12.10 14.59
N HIS A 62 -21.13 11.19 13.68
CA HIS A 62 -22.12 10.28 13.09
C HIS A 62 -21.83 8.79 13.39
N PHE A 63 -20.86 8.53 14.26
CA PHE A 63 -20.53 7.17 14.64
C PHE A 63 -21.62 6.58 15.56
N LYS A 64 -22.31 5.56 15.10
CA LYS A 64 -23.19 4.73 15.91
C LYS A 64 -22.44 3.45 16.26
N ALA A 65 -22.09 3.31 17.53
CA ALA A 65 -21.47 2.07 18.01
C ALA A 65 -22.51 0.94 17.97
N TYR A 66 -22.24 -0.07 17.15
CA TYR A 66 -23.00 -1.32 17.21
C TYR A 66 -22.21 -2.32 18.07
N PRO A 67 -22.89 -3.10 18.93
CA PRO A 67 -22.21 -4.14 19.69
C PRO A 67 -21.51 -5.12 18.73
N ILE A 68 -20.24 -5.41 19.04
CA ILE A 68 -19.46 -6.37 18.25
C ILE A 68 -20.08 -7.75 18.45
N GLN A 69 -20.78 -8.24 17.45
CA GLN A 69 -21.34 -9.58 17.42
C GLN A 69 -20.51 -10.42 16.46
N LEU A 70 -19.75 -11.36 16.99
CA LEU A 70 -18.89 -12.26 16.20
C LEU A 70 -19.70 -13.03 15.15
N SER A 71 -20.93 -13.40 15.47
CA SER A 71 -21.85 -14.06 14.54
C SER A 71 -22.15 -13.21 13.30
N ARG A 72 -22.42 -11.92 13.47
CA ARG A 72 -22.64 -10.99 12.34
C ARG A 72 -21.38 -10.77 11.50
N PHE A 73 -20.22 -10.74 12.15
CA PHE A 73 -18.95 -10.63 11.44
C PHE A 73 -18.72 -11.86 10.55
N ILE A 74 -18.89 -13.06 11.10
CA ILE A 74 -18.74 -14.32 10.35
C ILE A 74 -19.77 -14.43 9.23
N GLU A 75 -21.01 -14.03 9.48
CA GLU A 75 -22.08 -14.04 8.46
C GLU A 75 -21.76 -13.07 7.31
N SER A 76 -21.34 -11.85 7.63
CA SER A 76 -20.91 -10.88 6.61
C SER A 76 -19.71 -11.36 5.81
N PHE A 77 -18.74 -11.99 6.48
CA PHE A 77 -17.56 -12.57 5.83
C PHE A 77 -17.97 -13.72 4.88
N LYS A 78 -18.82 -14.65 5.35
CA LYS A 78 -19.36 -15.72 4.51
C LYS A 78 -20.14 -15.18 3.31
N LYS A 79 -21.00 -14.18 3.53
CA LYS A 79 -21.77 -13.54 2.45
C LYS A 79 -20.87 -12.92 1.40
N ASN A 80 -19.83 -12.19 1.80
CA ASN A 80 -18.89 -11.57 0.88
C ASN A 80 -18.07 -12.60 0.09
N LEU A 81 -17.65 -13.69 0.73
CA LEU A 81 -16.95 -14.80 0.05
C LEU A 81 -17.86 -15.65 -0.82
N SER A 82 -19.16 -15.67 -0.56
CA SER A 82 -20.13 -16.41 -1.38
C SER A 82 -20.47 -15.66 -2.67
N ASP A 83 -20.23 -14.36 -2.76
CA ASP A 83 -20.40 -13.61 -4.00
C ASP A 83 -19.23 -13.92 -4.96
N PRO A 84 -19.49 -14.53 -6.14
CA PRO A 84 -18.42 -14.88 -7.08
C PRO A 84 -17.60 -13.66 -7.55
N LYS A 85 -18.25 -12.50 -7.69
CA LYS A 85 -17.59 -11.26 -8.14
C LYS A 85 -16.64 -10.72 -7.07
N LEU A 86 -17.09 -10.69 -5.82
CA LEU A 86 -16.24 -10.26 -4.70
C LEU A 86 -15.09 -11.22 -4.46
N ARG A 87 -15.34 -12.53 -4.58
CA ARG A 87 -14.29 -13.56 -4.45
C ARG A 87 -13.19 -13.38 -5.49
N LEU A 88 -13.54 -13.12 -6.75
CA LEU A 88 -12.57 -12.84 -7.81
C LEU A 88 -11.75 -11.58 -7.50
N LEU A 89 -12.39 -10.52 -7.01
CA LEU A 89 -11.68 -9.29 -6.61
C LEU A 89 -10.71 -9.54 -5.44
N PHE A 90 -11.09 -10.38 -4.47
CA PHE A 90 -10.19 -10.75 -3.37
C PHE A 90 -8.99 -11.56 -3.87
N ILE A 91 -9.20 -12.52 -4.76
CA ILE A 91 -8.12 -13.32 -5.36
C ILE A 91 -7.21 -12.42 -6.20
N GLU A 92 -7.76 -11.53 -7.02
CA GLU A 92 -7.01 -10.56 -7.81
C GLU A 92 -6.14 -9.66 -6.91
N GLY A 93 -6.74 -9.06 -5.88
CA GLY A 93 -6.02 -8.22 -4.93
C GLY A 93 -4.91 -8.99 -4.18
N PHE A 94 -5.16 -10.23 -3.79
CA PHE A 94 -4.18 -11.10 -3.14
C PHE A 94 -2.98 -11.38 -4.07
N ILE A 95 -3.26 -11.76 -5.33
CA ILE A 95 -2.20 -12.06 -6.31
C ILE A 95 -1.39 -10.80 -6.63
N LEU A 96 -2.05 -9.68 -6.93
CA LEU A 96 -1.37 -8.42 -7.27
C LEU A 96 -0.49 -7.92 -6.12
N MET A 97 -1.04 -7.92 -4.90
CA MET A 97 -0.29 -7.49 -3.72
C MET A 97 0.85 -8.46 -3.39
N GLY A 98 0.61 -9.76 -3.52
CA GLY A 98 1.63 -10.79 -3.33
C GLY A 98 2.77 -10.64 -4.32
N CYS A 99 2.49 -10.50 -5.61
CA CYS A 99 3.50 -10.26 -6.64
C CYS A 99 4.30 -8.98 -6.36
N PHE A 100 3.60 -7.89 -6.05
CA PHE A 100 4.22 -6.61 -5.74
C PHE A 100 5.21 -6.72 -4.56
N VAL A 101 4.77 -7.27 -3.44
CA VAL A 101 5.60 -7.42 -2.24
C VAL A 101 6.78 -8.36 -2.51
N THR A 102 6.56 -9.46 -3.24
CA THR A 102 7.61 -10.42 -3.57
C THR A 102 8.69 -9.77 -4.44
N VAL A 103 8.30 -9.05 -5.50
CA VAL A 103 9.25 -8.37 -6.39
C VAL A 103 10.08 -7.33 -5.63
N PHE A 104 9.45 -6.49 -4.81
CA PHE A 104 10.16 -5.47 -4.04
C PHE A 104 11.12 -6.09 -3.01
N ASN A 105 10.72 -7.13 -2.31
CA ASN A 105 11.58 -7.81 -1.35
C ASN A 105 12.74 -8.53 -2.04
N TYR A 106 12.46 -9.26 -3.12
CA TYR A 106 13.50 -9.96 -3.88
C TYR A 106 14.50 -8.98 -4.49
N MET A 107 14.03 -7.89 -5.09
CA MET A 107 14.88 -6.88 -5.69
C MET A 107 15.77 -6.21 -4.63
N SER A 108 15.21 -5.88 -3.47
CA SER A 108 15.98 -5.34 -2.35
C SER A 108 17.08 -6.29 -1.91
N TYR A 109 16.78 -7.57 -1.76
CA TYR A 109 17.76 -8.59 -1.39
C TYR A 109 18.85 -8.76 -2.47
N HIS A 110 18.45 -8.86 -3.73
CA HIS A 110 19.36 -9.04 -4.86
C HIS A 110 20.34 -7.89 -5.03
N LEU A 111 19.89 -6.66 -4.81
CA LEU A 111 20.73 -5.46 -4.92
C LEU A 111 21.71 -5.28 -3.76
N LEU A 112 21.45 -5.90 -2.61
CA LEU A 112 22.39 -5.94 -1.49
C LEU A 112 23.55 -6.90 -1.73
N GLU A 113 23.34 -7.97 -2.52
CA GLU A 113 24.34 -8.99 -2.79
C GLU A 113 25.28 -8.60 -3.93
N LYS A 114 26.35 -9.41 -4.08
CA LYS A 114 27.27 -9.29 -5.25
C LYS A 114 26.49 -9.58 -6.54
N PRO A 115 26.75 -8.86 -7.65
CA PRO A 115 27.84 -7.87 -7.84
C PRO A 115 27.48 -6.45 -7.41
N PHE A 116 26.24 -6.11 -7.07
CA PHE A 116 25.75 -4.74 -6.90
C PHE A 116 26.21 -4.10 -5.59
N GLN A 117 26.05 -4.80 -4.48
CA GLN A 117 26.43 -4.32 -3.12
C GLN A 117 25.96 -2.88 -2.82
N LEU A 118 24.73 -2.56 -3.20
CA LEU A 118 24.16 -1.25 -2.94
C LEU A 118 23.91 -1.06 -1.44
N SER A 119 24.05 0.20 -0.97
CA SER A 119 23.70 0.52 0.41
C SER A 119 22.18 0.46 0.64
N GLN A 120 21.77 0.33 1.91
CA GLN A 120 20.37 0.31 2.31
C GLN A 120 19.64 1.60 1.91
N THR A 121 20.34 2.74 1.91
CA THR A 121 19.79 4.02 1.43
C THR A 121 19.41 3.95 -0.03
N TRP A 122 20.26 3.38 -0.91
CA TRP A 122 19.95 3.25 -2.33
C TRP A 122 18.73 2.35 -2.56
N ILE A 123 18.61 1.27 -1.79
CA ILE A 123 17.44 0.38 -1.83
C ILE A 123 16.20 1.13 -1.36
N GLY A 124 16.28 1.90 -0.29
CA GLY A 124 15.20 2.76 0.17
C GLY A 124 14.74 3.76 -0.90
N LEU A 125 15.67 4.30 -1.71
CA LEU A 125 15.36 5.22 -2.81
C LEU A 125 14.53 4.56 -3.94
N ILE A 126 14.58 3.24 -4.10
CA ILE A 126 13.73 2.54 -5.07
C ILE A 126 12.25 2.76 -4.75
N SER A 127 11.91 2.98 -3.48
CA SER A 127 10.53 3.29 -3.08
C SER A 127 9.99 4.61 -3.66
N ILE A 128 10.85 5.49 -4.18
CA ILE A 128 10.43 6.69 -4.93
C ILE A 128 9.59 6.31 -6.16
N ALA A 129 9.75 5.10 -6.70
CA ALA A 129 8.88 4.58 -7.75
C ALA A 129 7.39 4.59 -7.36
N TYR A 130 7.05 4.59 -6.05
CA TYR A 130 5.67 4.75 -5.59
C TYR A 130 5.04 6.08 -6.00
N LEU A 131 5.84 7.14 -6.20
CA LEU A 131 5.35 8.42 -6.72
C LEU A 131 4.73 8.27 -8.10
N ALA A 132 5.32 7.42 -8.96
CA ALA A 132 4.72 7.10 -10.24
C ALA A 132 3.35 6.43 -10.08
N GLY A 133 3.20 5.53 -9.09
CA GLY A 133 1.94 4.90 -8.74
C GLY A 133 0.88 5.89 -8.25
N ILE A 134 1.27 6.85 -7.39
CA ILE A 134 0.37 7.91 -6.91
C ILE A 134 -0.18 8.75 -8.06
N TYR A 135 0.65 9.06 -9.05
CA TYR A 135 0.26 9.85 -10.22
C TYR A 135 -0.54 9.04 -11.24
N SER A 136 -0.16 7.78 -11.50
CA SER A 136 -0.79 6.93 -12.51
C SER A 136 -2.13 6.34 -12.06
N SER A 137 -2.30 6.07 -10.76
CA SER A 137 -3.50 5.43 -10.21
C SER A 137 -4.80 6.20 -10.49
N PRO A 138 -4.90 7.54 -10.25
CA PRO A 138 -6.09 8.31 -10.60
C PRO A 138 -6.36 8.32 -12.11
N LYS A 139 -5.31 8.37 -12.93
CA LYS A 139 -5.44 8.30 -14.40
C LYS A 139 -5.97 6.96 -14.87
N ALA A 140 -5.44 5.86 -14.32
CA ALA A 140 -5.93 4.51 -14.62
C ALA A 140 -7.41 4.35 -14.24
N ALA A 141 -7.83 4.87 -13.09
CA ALA A 141 -9.23 4.91 -12.68
C ALA A 141 -10.09 5.72 -13.67
N GLN A 142 -9.63 6.89 -14.09
CA GLN A 142 -10.32 7.72 -15.07
C GLN A 142 -10.46 7.02 -16.44
N TRP A 143 -9.41 6.35 -16.91
CA TRP A 143 -9.47 5.54 -18.13
C TRP A 143 -10.45 4.37 -18.00
N GLY A 144 -10.54 3.74 -16.82
CA GLY A 144 -11.54 2.72 -16.53
C GLY A 144 -12.98 3.23 -16.66
N TYR A 145 -13.23 4.50 -16.32
CA TYR A 145 -14.52 5.15 -16.54
C TYR A 145 -14.77 5.49 -18.01
N GLN A 146 -13.75 5.99 -18.73
CA GLN A 146 -13.90 6.46 -20.12
C GLN A 146 -13.94 5.33 -21.13
N TYR A 147 -13.07 4.34 -21.01
CA TYR A 147 -12.89 3.26 -21.99
C TYR A 147 -13.47 1.91 -21.56
N GLY A 148 -13.97 1.85 -20.33
CA GLY A 148 -14.51 0.64 -19.72
C GLY A 148 -13.43 -0.24 -19.06
N ARG A 149 -13.78 -0.76 -17.88
CA ARG A 149 -12.86 -1.56 -17.04
C ARG A 149 -12.36 -2.82 -17.76
N ALA A 150 -13.22 -3.45 -18.58
CA ALA A 150 -12.87 -4.66 -19.31
C ALA A 150 -11.73 -4.48 -20.33
N LYS A 151 -11.50 -3.27 -20.83
CA LYS A 151 -10.40 -2.96 -21.75
C LYS A 151 -9.15 -2.46 -21.02
N VAL A 152 -9.34 -1.65 -20.00
CA VAL A 152 -8.22 -1.00 -19.28
C VAL A 152 -7.49 -1.99 -18.37
N LEU A 153 -8.21 -2.88 -17.69
CA LEU A 153 -7.59 -3.84 -16.77
C LEU A 153 -6.59 -4.79 -17.47
N PRO A 154 -6.93 -5.46 -18.58
CA PRO A 154 -5.97 -6.30 -19.30
C PRO A 154 -4.75 -5.52 -19.81
N PHE A 155 -4.93 -4.28 -20.24
CA PHE A 155 -3.83 -3.42 -20.67
C PHE A 155 -2.85 -3.13 -19.53
N LEU A 156 -3.37 -2.80 -18.34
CA LEU A 156 -2.54 -2.53 -17.17
C LEU A 156 -1.81 -3.80 -16.68
N LEU A 157 -2.50 -4.94 -16.67
CA LEU A 157 -1.89 -6.24 -16.32
C LEU A 157 -0.77 -6.62 -17.31
N PHE A 158 -1.00 -6.42 -18.61
CA PHE A 158 0.00 -6.68 -19.63
C PHE A 158 1.22 -5.75 -19.48
N SER A 159 1.01 -4.47 -19.17
CA SER A 159 2.08 -3.51 -18.89
C SER A 159 2.90 -3.94 -17.66
N MET A 160 2.24 -4.44 -16.62
CA MET A 160 2.91 -4.99 -15.43
C MET A 160 3.76 -6.23 -15.80
N MET A 161 3.22 -7.14 -16.61
CA MET A 161 3.98 -8.30 -17.07
C MET A 161 5.24 -7.89 -17.83
N ILE A 162 5.15 -6.92 -18.74
CA ILE A 162 6.32 -6.43 -19.47
C ILE A 162 7.38 -5.89 -18.50
N GLY A 163 6.96 -5.11 -17.49
CA GLY A 163 7.88 -4.58 -16.47
C GLY A 163 8.57 -5.66 -15.61
N LEU A 164 8.01 -6.86 -15.51
CA LEU A 164 8.62 -7.98 -14.79
C LEU A 164 9.66 -8.74 -15.65
N PHE A 165 9.63 -8.60 -16.98
CA PHE A 165 10.55 -9.27 -17.89
C PHE A 165 11.75 -8.41 -18.30
N ILE A 166 11.77 -7.13 -17.93
CA ILE A 166 12.88 -6.20 -18.14
C ILE A 166 13.77 -6.14 -16.91
#